data_f232f54348f108191d3cbe15865b2a3a
#
_entry.id   f232f54348f108191d3cbe15865b2a3a
#
_cell.length_a   1.000
_cell.length_b   1.000
_cell.length_c   1.000
_cell.angle_alpha   90.00
_cell.angle_beta   90.00
_cell.angle_gamma   90.00
#
_symmetry.space_group_name_H-M   'P 1'
#
loop_
_entity.id
_entity.type
_entity.pdbx_description
1 polymer ?
#
loop_
_entity_poly.entity_id
_entity_poly.type
_entity_poly.pdbx_seq_one_letter_code
_entity_poly.pdbx_strand_id
1 'polypeptide(L)'
;MKSYKNNDYFIFIGFLNDLKIGYIVCHTIHDEFNIYNLAILEKYRNKGFASKLLRYAFEHLSRDIKSVYAEVRAANFQALSLYRKFGFIEHNIRENYYSFPTENAILMQYKFQSD
;
A
#
# COMPACT_ATOMS: atom_id res chain seq x y z
N MET A 1 -6.72 12.94 -7.34
CA MET A 1 -5.77 11.83 -7.50
C MET A 1 -5.78 11.34 -8.93
N LYS A 2 -4.67 10.83 -9.39
CA LYS A 2 -4.56 10.25 -10.73
C LYS A 2 -4.08 8.82 -10.63
N SER A 3 -4.52 7.96 -11.57
CA SER A 3 -4.11 6.58 -11.63
C SER A 3 -3.51 6.26 -13.00
N TYR A 4 -2.50 5.41 -12.99
CA TYR A 4 -1.82 4.93 -14.20
C TYR A 4 -1.75 3.42 -14.13
N LYS A 5 -1.97 2.76 -15.26
CA LYS A 5 -1.95 1.29 -15.34
C LYS A 5 -1.06 0.83 -16.48
N ASN A 6 -0.23 -0.18 -16.21
CA ASN A 6 0.60 -0.82 -17.21
C ASN A 6 0.84 -2.29 -16.82
N ASN A 7 0.37 -3.24 -17.64
CA ASN A 7 0.55 -4.68 -17.41
C ASN A 7 0.17 -5.12 -15.99
N ASP A 8 -1.02 -4.70 -15.51
CA ASP A 8 -1.53 -5.00 -14.17
C ASP A 8 -0.77 -4.33 -13.02
N TYR A 9 0.19 -3.45 -13.34
CA TYR A 9 0.76 -2.52 -12.38
C TYR A 9 -0.08 -1.25 -12.35
N PHE A 10 -0.25 -0.72 -11.14
CA PHE A 10 -1.00 0.52 -10.91
C PHE A 10 -0.14 1.47 -10.11
N ILE A 11 -0.16 2.73 -10.50
CA ILE A 11 0.41 3.82 -9.71
C ILE A 11 -0.69 4.82 -9.48
N PHE A 12 -1.01 5.06 -8.22
CA PHE A 12 -1.96 6.11 -7.83
C PHE A 12 -1.15 7.27 -7.25
N ILE A 13 -1.41 8.47 -7.73
CA ILE A 13 -0.67 9.66 -7.31
C ILE A 13 -1.63 10.62 -6.64
N GLY A 14 -1.26 11.07 -5.45
CA GLY A 14 -2.01 12.07 -4.71
C GLY A 14 -1.49 13.46 -4.98
N PHE A 15 -2.40 14.39 -5.23
CA PHE A 15 -2.08 15.80 -5.46
C PHE A 15 -2.76 16.66 -4.40
N LEU A 16 -2.07 17.68 -3.96
CA LEU A 16 -2.64 18.77 -3.19
C LEU A 16 -2.48 20.02 -4.06
N ASN A 17 -3.62 20.54 -4.57
CA ASN A 17 -3.61 21.50 -5.67
C ASN A 17 -2.84 20.88 -6.86
N ASP A 18 -1.79 21.46 -7.36
CA ASP A 18 -1.03 20.91 -8.48
C ASP A 18 0.27 20.23 -8.03
N LEU A 19 0.47 20.08 -6.72
CA LEU A 19 1.69 19.50 -6.17
C LEU A 19 1.49 18.00 -5.91
N LYS A 20 2.38 17.18 -6.43
CA LYS A 20 2.42 15.75 -6.13
C LYS A 20 2.91 15.57 -4.69
N ILE A 21 2.09 14.99 -3.83
CA ILE A 21 2.43 14.83 -2.41
C ILE A 21 2.66 13.38 -1.99
N GLY A 22 2.27 12.43 -2.84
CA GLY A 22 2.45 11.04 -2.50
C GLY A 22 2.06 10.09 -3.62
N TYR A 23 2.37 8.82 -3.42
CA TYR A 23 2.02 7.79 -4.40
C TYR A 23 1.88 6.43 -3.72
N ILE A 24 1.22 5.51 -4.44
CA ILE A 24 1.14 4.11 -4.07
C ILE A 24 1.37 3.27 -5.31
N VAL A 25 2.26 2.29 -5.22
CA VAL A 25 2.60 1.38 -6.31
C VAL A 25 2.05 0.00 -5.99
N CYS A 26 1.27 -0.53 -6.92
CA CYS A 26 0.54 -1.78 -6.72
C CYS A 26 0.66 -2.69 -7.94
N HIS A 27 0.38 -3.97 -7.73
CA HIS A 27 0.40 -4.97 -8.79
C HIS A 27 -0.71 -5.99 -8.56
N THR A 28 -1.52 -6.25 -9.58
CA THR A 28 -2.54 -7.28 -9.53
C THR A 28 -1.98 -8.59 -10.08
N ILE A 29 -2.08 -9.66 -9.31
CA ILE A 29 -1.71 -11.01 -9.71
C ILE A 29 -2.92 -11.90 -9.39
N HIS A 30 -3.62 -12.37 -10.45
CA HIS A 30 -4.86 -13.15 -10.29
C HIS A 30 -5.88 -12.41 -9.42
N ASP A 31 -6.26 -12.97 -8.29
CA ASP A 31 -7.23 -12.39 -7.37
C ASP A 31 -6.57 -11.64 -6.20
N GLU A 32 -5.27 -11.35 -6.31
CA GLU A 32 -4.49 -10.66 -5.28
C GLU A 32 -4.05 -9.28 -5.77
N PHE A 33 -4.19 -8.30 -4.91
CA PHE A 33 -3.70 -6.95 -5.14
C PHE A 33 -2.55 -6.68 -4.18
N ASN A 34 -1.38 -6.38 -4.72
CA ASN A 34 -0.16 -6.25 -3.94
C ASN A 34 0.28 -4.80 -3.91
N ILE A 35 0.47 -4.25 -2.72
CA ILE A 35 0.98 -2.90 -2.51
C ILE A 35 2.47 -3.03 -2.20
N TYR A 36 3.31 -2.48 -3.08
CA TYR A 36 4.75 -2.55 -2.93
C TYR A 36 5.34 -1.33 -2.25
N ASN A 37 4.71 -0.19 -2.41
CA ASN A 37 5.21 1.04 -1.82
C ASN A 37 4.08 2.05 -1.67
N LEU A 38 4.10 2.75 -0.55
CA LEU A 38 3.20 3.86 -0.27
C LEU A 38 4.05 4.94 0.38
N ALA A 39 4.11 6.10 -0.21
CA ALA A 39 4.95 7.19 0.28
C ALA A 39 4.22 8.53 0.21
N ILE A 40 4.43 9.33 1.24
CA ILE A 40 3.95 10.71 1.30
C ILE A 40 5.17 11.58 1.58
N LEU A 41 5.27 12.71 0.89
CA LEU A 41 6.33 13.68 1.15
C LEU A 41 6.32 14.07 2.63
N GLU A 42 7.51 14.18 3.23
CA GLU A 42 7.69 14.39 4.66
C GLU A 42 6.86 15.58 5.18
N LYS A 43 6.84 16.67 4.43
CA LYS A 43 6.10 17.89 4.80
C LYS A 43 4.60 17.65 4.96
N TYR A 44 4.05 16.63 4.29
CA TYR A 44 2.61 16.35 4.27
C TYR A 44 2.22 15.11 5.06
N ARG A 45 3.14 14.55 5.84
CA ARG A 45 2.86 13.39 6.69
C ARG A 45 2.05 13.77 7.91
N ASN A 46 1.40 12.78 8.53
CA ASN A 46 0.58 12.94 9.73
C ASN A 46 -0.62 13.86 9.53
N LYS A 47 -1.12 13.93 8.30
CA LYS A 47 -2.30 14.75 7.95
C LYS A 47 -3.42 13.94 7.32
N GLY A 48 -3.30 12.60 7.34
CA GLY A 48 -4.31 11.70 6.80
C GLY A 48 -4.23 11.44 5.30
N PHE A 49 -3.20 11.95 4.61
CA PHE A 49 -3.10 11.77 3.15
C PHE A 49 -2.83 10.32 2.76
N ALA A 50 -2.01 9.59 3.55
CA ALA A 50 -1.75 8.19 3.27
C ALA A 50 -3.02 7.34 3.35
N SER A 51 -3.86 7.59 4.35
CA SER A 51 -5.15 6.90 4.48
C SER A 51 -6.08 7.20 3.31
N LYS A 52 -6.11 8.44 2.85
CA LYS A 52 -6.93 8.83 1.70
C LYS A 52 -6.46 8.15 0.43
N LEU A 53 -5.15 8.08 0.24
CA LEU A 53 -4.55 7.45 -0.93
C LEU A 53 -4.83 5.94 -0.94
N LEU A 54 -4.69 5.29 0.20
CA LEU A 54 -5.00 3.87 0.35
C LEU A 54 -6.48 3.60 0.09
N ARG A 55 -7.36 4.44 0.63
CA ARG A 55 -8.80 4.31 0.39
C ARG A 55 -9.13 4.47 -1.09
N TYR A 56 -8.50 5.42 -1.75
CA TYR A 56 -8.68 5.64 -3.19
C TYR A 56 -8.29 4.38 -3.98
N ALA A 57 -7.15 3.77 -3.63
CA ALA A 57 -6.72 2.54 -4.28
C ALA A 57 -7.74 1.41 -4.07
N PHE A 58 -8.28 1.27 -2.87
CA PHE A 58 -9.30 0.26 -2.57
C PHE A 58 -10.59 0.49 -3.37
N GLU A 59 -10.98 1.74 -3.59
CA GLU A 59 -12.16 2.07 -4.39
C GLU A 59 -12.02 1.67 -5.84
N HIS A 60 -10.80 1.48 -6.32
CA HIS A 60 -10.51 1.11 -7.70
C HIS A 60 -10.24 -0.39 -7.88
N LEU A 61 -10.41 -1.18 -6.84
CA LEU A 61 -10.20 -2.62 -6.93
C LEU A 61 -11.30 -3.29 -7.77
N SER A 62 -10.89 -4.24 -8.60
CA SER A 62 -11.83 -5.12 -9.28
C SER A 62 -12.56 -5.98 -8.24
N ARG A 63 -13.79 -6.36 -8.54
CA ARG A 63 -14.57 -7.26 -7.68
C ARG A 63 -13.95 -8.65 -7.57
N ASP A 64 -13.07 -9.00 -8.50
CA ASP A 64 -12.39 -10.30 -8.49
C ASP A 64 -11.28 -10.36 -7.46
N ILE A 65 -10.84 -9.23 -6.91
CA ILE A 65 -9.80 -9.19 -5.89
C ILE A 65 -10.35 -9.73 -4.57
N LYS A 66 -9.70 -10.75 -4.04
CA LYS A 66 -10.09 -11.39 -2.78
C LYS A 66 -9.20 -11.02 -1.61
N SER A 67 -7.96 -10.65 -1.88
CA SER A 67 -7.00 -10.29 -0.85
C SER A 67 -6.14 -9.14 -1.31
N VAL A 68 -5.74 -8.31 -0.36
CA VAL A 68 -4.76 -7.25 -0.58
C VAL A 68 -3.58 -7.51 0.34
N TYR A 69 -2.38 -7.47 -0.24
CA TYR A 69 -1.12 -7.64 0.50
C TYR A 69 -0.33 -6.35 0.45
N ALA A 70 0.38 -6.07 1.54
CA ALA A 70 1.31 -4.93 1.58
C ALA A 70 2.65 -5.42 2.11
N GLU A 71 3.73 -5.12 1.39
CA GLU A 71 5.08 -5.38 1.84
C GLU A 71 5.62 -4.14 2.55
N VAL A 72 6.07 -4.30 3.77
CA VAL A 72 6.50 -3.17 4.60
C VAL A 72 7.85 -3.49 5.25
N ARG A 73 8.79 -2.54 5.21
CA ARG A 73 10.03 -2.69 5.98
C ARG A 73 9.69 -2.79 7.46
N ALA A 74 10.37 -3.71 8.17
CA ALA A 74 10.06 -3.99 9.57
C ALA A 74 10.17 -2.74 10.47
N ALA A 75 11.07 -1.82 10.13
CA ALA A 75 11.26 -0.59 10.91
C ALA A 75 10.32 0.54 10.52
N ASN A 76 9.50 0.35 9.48
CA ASN A 76 8.57 1.38 9.06
C ASN A 76 7.29 1.32 9.91
N PHE A 77 7.38 1.81 11.14
CA PHE A 77 6.28 1.73 12.10
C PHE A 77 5.06 2.55 11.68
N GLN A 78 5.27 3.64 10.95
CA GLN A 78 4.17 4.47 10.46
C GLN A 78 3.31 3.71 9.45
N ALA A 79 3.95 3.03 8.50
CA ALA A 79 3.24 2.23 7.51
C ALA A 79 2.53 1.03 8.16
N LEU A 80 3.22 0.35 9.08
CA LEU A 80 2.61 -0.77 9.81
C LEU A 80 1.37 -0.32 10.57
N SER A 81 1.45 0.82 11.24
CA SER A 81 0.32 1.38 11.98
C SER A 81 -0.84 1.75 11.05
N LEU A 82 -0.53 2.37 9.91
CA LEU A 82 -1.54 2.72 8.90
C LEU A 82 -2.30 1.48 8.43
N TYR A 83 -1.56 0.44 8.03
CA TYR A 83 -2.18 -0.77 7.52
C TYR A 83 -3.01 -1.47 8.59
N ARG A 84 -2.51 -1.55 9.83
CA ARG A 84 -3.29 -2.15 10.94
C ARG A 84 -4.59 -1.41 11.19
N LYS A 85 -4.56 -0.09 11.21
CA LYS A 85 -5.77 0.73 11.39
C LYS A 85 -6.76 0.55 10.26
N PHE A 86 -6.27 0.30 9.05
CA PHE A 86 -7.11 0.07 7.90
C PHE A 86 -7.75 -1.33 7.90
N GLY A 87 -7.21 -2.25 8.69
CA GLY A 87 -7.75 -3.61 8.81
C GLY A 87 -6.81 -4.72 8.35
N PHE A 88 -5.57 -4.39 8.02
CA PHE A 88 -4.57 -5.40 7.66
C PHE A 88 -4.06 -6.11 8.92
N ILE A 89 -3.70 -7.37 8.76
CA ILE A 89 -3.05 -8.17 9.80
C ILE A 89 -1.71 -8.68 9.29
N GLU A 90 -0.79 -8.98 10.18
CA GLU A 90 0.47 -9.61 9.80
C GLU A 90 0.20 -11.01 9.28
N HIS A 91 0.78 -11.31 8.12
CA HIS A 91 0.61 -12.60 7.45
C HIS A 91 1.91 -13.41 7.46
N ASN A 92 3.05 -12.75 7.23
CA ASN A 92 4.33 -13.42 7.15
C ASN A 92 5.47 -12.41 7.35
N ILE A 93 6.65 -12.95 7.68
CA ILE A 93 7.88 -12.16 7.79
C ILE A 93 8.88 -12.79 6.83
N ARG A 94 9.45 -11.98 5.96
CA ARG A 94 10.53 -12.40 5.05
C ARG A 94 11.83 -11.84 5.58
N GLU A 95 12.70 -12.71 6.08
CA GLU A 95 13.96 -12.29 6.67
C GLU A 95 14.90 -11.77 5.60
N ASN A 96 15.62 -10.69 5.91
CA ASN A 96 16.65 -10.09 5.06
C ASN A 96 16.18 -9.83 3.63
N TYR A 97 14.90 -9.48 3.47
CA TYR A 97 14.26 -9.30 2.17
C TYR A 97 14.77 -8.04 1.45
N TYR A 98 14.97 -6.95 2.21
CA TYR A 98 15.49 -5.70 1.67
C TYR A 98 16.99 -5.62 1.82
N SER A 99 17.64 -4.89 0.89
CA SER A 99 19.07 -4.57 0.95
C SER A 99 19.26 -3.07 1.13
N PHE A 100 20.38 -2.69 1.71
CA PHE A 100 20.81 -1.30 1.86
C PHE A 100 19.79 -0.37 2.55
N PRO A 101 19.53 -0.56 3.86
CA PRO A 101 20.10 -1.56 4.75
C PRO A 101 19.39 -2.90 4.64
N THR A 102 20.05 -3.96 5.07
CA THR A 102 19.43 -5.27 5.18
C THR A 102 18.35 -5.21 6.25
N GLU A 103 17.15 -5.62 5.88
CA GLU A 103 15.99 -5.48 6.75
C GLU A 103 14.94 -6.52 6.38
N ASN A 104 14.19 -6.98 7.37
CA ASN A 104 13.07 -7.88 7.14
C ASN A 104 11.91 -7.13 6.50
N ALA A 105 11.12 -7.87 5.73
CA ALA A 105 9.82 -7.40 5.24
C ALA A 105 8.73 -8.03 6.07
N ILE A 106 7.78 -7.21 6.50
CA ILE A 106 6.52 -7.67 7.08
C ILE A 106 5.50 -7.71 5.94
N LEU A 107 4.92 -8.88 5.72
CA LEU A 107 3.84 -9.02 4.76
C LEU A 107 2.53 -8.89 5.50
N MET A 108 1.78 -7.83 5.19
CA MET A 108 0.47 -7.55 5.76
C MET A 108 -0.61 -8.00 4.80
N GLN A 109 -1.73 -8.48 5.32
CA GLN A 109 -2.84 -8.96 4.51
C GLN A 109 -4.16 -8.36 4.96
N TYR A 110 -4.95 -7.92 3.99
CA TYR A 110 -6.34 -7.53 4.17
C TYR A 110 -7.23 -8.53 3.43
N LYS A 111 -8.15 -9.16 4.13
CA LYS A 111 -9.12 -10.09 3.53
C LYS A 111 -10.49 -9.45 3.52
N PHE A 112 -11.13 -9.49 2.35
CA PHE A 112 -12.53 -9.10 2.28
C PHE A 112 -13.38 -10.17 2.92
N GLN A 113 -14.41 -9.75 3.64
CA GLN A 113 -15.35 -10.71 4.23
C GLN A 113 -16.16 -11.35 3.12
N SER A 114 -16.28 -12.66 3.18
CA SER A 114 -17.16 -13.39 2.28
C SER A 114 -18.54 -13.50 2.93
N ASP A 115 -19.54 -13.16 2.15
CA ASP A 115 -20.94 -13.29 2.59
C ASP A 115 -21.41 -14.74 2.50
#